data_2d902be0e4493760973eb3feb1fa7fb8
#
_entry.id   2d902be0e4493760973eb3feb1fa7fb8
#
_cell.length_a   1.000
_cell.length_b   1.000
_cell.length_c   1.000
_cell.angle_alpha   90.00
_cell.angle_beta   90.00
_cell.angle_gamma   90.00
#
_symmetry.space_group_name_H-M   'P 1'
#
loop_
_entity.id
_entity.type
_entity.pdbx_description
1 polymer ?
#
loop_
_entity_poly.entity_id
_entity_poly.type
_entity_poly.pdbx_seq_one_letter_code
_entity_poly.pdbx_strand_id
1 'polypeptide(L)'
;VAGLLAGALSMAAGEYVSVRSQRDMYEYQIALEKEELDEYPEEEAEELALIYAARGMDLDRAREMTRALVTRPEQALDVLAREELGLNPDDLGSPLGAASASFLAFSGGAILPLLPFLAGPSLQWSATVTISWTVGITLLALAVVGLAISLFTGRGAWSGAARMVLIGGGAGLLSWFVGRLLGVAIG
;
A
#
# COMPACT_ATOMS: atom_id res chain seq x y z
N VAL A 1 -4.97 -25.22 0.63
CA VAL A 1 -5.87 -24.41 -0.22
C VAL A 1 -6.75 -23.52 0.66
N ALA A 2 -7.47 -24.05 1.69
CA ALA A 2 -8.35 -23.22 2.52
C ALA A 2 -7.61 -22.07 3.22
N GLY A 3 -6.42 -22.28 3.77
CA GLY A 3 -5.61 -21.23 4.37
C GLY A 3 -5.14 -20.15 3.38
N LEU A 4 -4.85 -20.54 2.13
CA LEU A 4 -4.54 -19.58 1.06
C LEU A 4 -5.74 -18.69 0.77
N LEU A 5 -6.91 -19.28 0.56
CA LEU A 5 -8.13 -18.51 0.28
C LEU A 5 -8.51 -17.59 1.45
N ALA A 6 -8.46 -18.10 2.68
CA ALA A 6 -8.73 -17.32 3.87
C ALA A 6 -7.77 -16.13 4.02
N GLY A 7 -6.47 -16.37 3.81
CA GLY A 7 -5.46 -15.31 3.85
C GLY A 7 -5.64 -14.27 2.74
N ALA A 8 -5.87 -14.71 1.50
CA ALA A 8 -6.09 -13.82 0.36
C ALA A 8 -7.33 -12.94 0.54
N LEU A 9 -8.44 -13.54 0.99
CA LEU A 9 -9.69 -12.80 1.25
C LEU A 9 -9.55 -11.84 2.43
N SER A 10 -8.87 -12.26 3.50
CA SER A 10 -8.63 -11.41 4.68
C SER A 10 -7.78 -10.19 4.32
N MET A 11 -6.69 -10.38 3.55
CA MET A 11 -5.86 -9.27 3.09
C MET A 11 -6.62 -8.33 2.16
N ALA A 12 -7.36 -8.89 1.19
CA ALA A 12 -8.16 -8.09 0.27
C ALA A 12 -9.24 -7.26 1.00
N ALA A 13 -9.93 -7.86 1.97
CA ALA A 13 -10.94 -7.16 2.77
C ALA A 13 -10.31 -6.07 3.64
N GLY A 14 -9.16 -6.34 4.27
CA GLY A 14 -8.43 -5.35 5.07
C GLY A 14 -7.99 -4.17 4.22
N GLU A 15 -7.43 -4.42 3.04
CA GLU A 15 -7.00 -3.38 2.11
C GLU A 15 -8.18 -2.56 1.57
N TYR A 16 -9.28 -3.23 1.22
CA TYR A 16 -10.51 -2.54 0.82
C TYR A 16 -10.99 -1.55 1.89
N VAL A 17 -11.12 -2.02 3.14
CA VAL A 17 -11.59 -1.18 4.26
C VAL A 17 -10.62 -0.03 4.52
N SER A 18 -9.32 -0.28 4.49
CA SER A 18 -8.28 0.73 4.71
C SER A 18 -8.36 1.85 3.67
N VAL A 19 -8.33 1.50 2.39
CA VAL A 19 -8.36 2.48 1.29
C VAL A 19 -9.74 3.16 1.21
N ARG A 20 -10.84 2.45 1.51
CA ARG A 20 -12.17 3.06 1.56
C ARG A 20 -12.28 4.10 2.67
N SER A 21 -11.77 3.79 3.86
CA SER A 21 -11.78 4.73 4.98
C SER A 21 -10.92 5.97 4.71
N GLN A 22 -9.76 5.80 4.06
CA GLN A 22 -8.92 6.93 3.63
C GLN A 22 -9.66 7.80 2.61
N ARG A 23 -10.29 7.19 1.63
CA ARG A 23 -11.06 7.89 0.62
C ARG A 23 -12.23 8.66 1.22
N ASP A 24 -13.01 8.03 2.13
CA ASP A 24 -14.12 8.68 2.83
C ASP A 24 -13.64 9.90 3.63
N MET A 25 -12.46 9.81 4.28
CA MET A 25 -11.84 10.92 4.99
C MET A 25 -11.43 12.05 4.02
N TYR A 26 -10.84 11.74 2.89
CA TYR A 26 -10.45 12.75 1.90
C TYR A 26 -11.66 13.42 1.25
N GLU A 27 -12.69 12.65 0.90
CA GLU A 27 -13.97 13.18 0.40
C GLU A 27 -14.61 14.13 1.42
N TYR A 28 -14.54 13.80 2.71
CA TYR A 28 -15.02 14.66 3.79
C TYR A 28 -14.21 15.95 3.91
N GLN A 29 -12.88 15.88 3.87
CA GLN A 29 -12.01 17.07 3.93
C GLN A 29 -12.25 18.01 2.74
N ILE A 30 -12.37 17.46 1.53
CA ILE A 30 -12.69 18.29 0.33
C ILE A 30 -14.09 18.89 0.44
N ALA A 31 -15.05 18.18 1.03
CA ALA A 31 -16.40 18.73 1.24
C ALA A 31 -16.40 19.87 2.26
N LEU A 32 -15.61 19.78 3.32
CA LEU A 32 -15.43 20.85 4.31
C LEU A 32 -14.79 22.08 3.66
N GLU A 33 -13.70 21.89 2.91
CA GLU A 33 -13.00 22.92 2.16
C GLU A 33 -13.94 23.67 1.19
N LYS A 34 -14.84 22.91 0.57
CA LYS A 34 -15.85 23.51 -0.30
C LYS A 34 -16.85 24.40 0.48
N GLU A 35 -17.26 23.96 1.67
CA GLU A 35 -18.15 24.72 2.53
C GLU A 35 -17.48 26.02 2.99
N GLU A 36 -16.21 25.97 3.37
CA GLU A 36 -15.40 27.12 3.76
C GLU A 36 -15.22 28.10 2.59
N LEU A 37 -14.90 27.60 1.40
CA LEU A 37 -14.82 28.42 0.20
C LEU A 37 -16.14 29.09 -0.17
N ASP A 38 -17.27 28.41 0.03
CA ASP A 38 -18.62 28.96 -0.25
C ASP A 38 -19.03 30.02 0.79
N GLU A 39 -18.64 29.85 2.08
CA GLU A 39 -19.02 30.76 3.17
C GLU A 39 -18.02 31.92 3.36
N TYR A 40 -16.71 31.65 3.20
CA TYR A 40 -15.61 32.58 3.55
C TYR A 40 -14.57 32.74 2.41
N PRO A 41 -14.99 33.05 1.17
CA PRO A 41 -14.09 33.05 0.01
C PRO A 41 -12.91 34.04 0.11
N GLU A 42 -13.03 35.12 0.88
CA GLU A 42 -11.93 36.09 1.07
C GLU A 42 -10.88 35.56 2.04
N GLU A 43 -11.30 34.80 3.07
CA GLU A 43 -10.42 34.12 4.02
C GLU A 43 -9.63 33.02 3.32
N GLU A 44 -10.30 32.20 2.52
CA GLU A 44 -9.68 31.15 1.71
C GLU A 44 -8.66 31.72 0.71
N ALA A 45 -9.00 32.84 0.09
CA ALA A 45 -8.06 33.55 -0.78
C ALA A 45 -6.82 34.04 -0.04
N GLU A 46 -6.96 34.51 1.21
CA GLU A 46 -5.81 34.95 2.02
C GLU A 46 -4.97 33.76 2.51
N GLU A 47 -5.59 32.66 2.93
CA GLU A 47 -4.86 31.44 3.34
C GLU A 47 -4.02 30.90 2.20
N LEU A 48 -4.61 30.76 1.01
CA LEU A 48 -3.88 30.33 -0.17
C LEU A 48 -2.77 31.32 -0.57
N ALA A 49 -2.99 32.64 -0.40
CA ALA A 49 -1.95 33.64 -0.64
C ALA A 49 -0.77 33.48 0.31
N LEU A 50 -1.02 33.18 1.58
CA LEU A 50 0.04 32.91 2.57
C LEU A 50 0.83 31.63 2.24
N ILE A 51 0.17 30.57 1.75
CA ILE A 51 0.83 29.38 1.28
C ILE A 51 1.81 29.68 0.13
N TYR A 52 1.37 30.47 -0.87
CA TYR A 52 2.24 30.86 -1.98
C TYR A 52 3.36 31.80 -1.55
N ALA A 53 3.09 32.73 -0.62
CA ALA A 53 4.11 33.60 -0.05
C ALA A 53 5.19 32.82 0.72
N ALA A 54 4.79 31.79 1.49
CA ALA A 54 5.72 30.89 2.18
C ALA A 54 6.63 30.11 1.21
N ARG A 55 6.18 29.92 -0.05
CA ARG A 55 6.97 29.32 -1.13
C ARG A 55 7.81 30.34 -1.92
N GLY A 56 7.81 31.60 -1.52
CA GLY A 56 8.68 32.64 -2.09
C GLY A 56 8.01 33.56 -3.11
N MET A 57 6.68 33.50 -3.26
CA MET A 57 5.96 34.48 -4.06
C MET A 57 5.85 35.80 -3.27
N ASP A 58 5.88 36.96 -3.96
CA ASP A 58 5.55 38.22 -3.35
C ASP A 58 4.09 38.21 -2.85
N LEU A 59 3.87 38.67 -1.61
CA LEU A 59 2.57 38.53 -0.95
C LEU A 59 1.45 39.32 -1.67
N ASP A 60 1.75 40.53 -2.16
CA ASP A 60 0.73 41.33 -2.83
C ASP A 60 0.32 40.70 -4.15
N ARG A 61 1.30 40.10 -4.85
CA ARG A 61 1.03 39.35 -6.08
C ARG A 61 0.27 38.05 -5.81
N ALA A 62 0.59 37.35 -4.72
CA ALA A 62 -0.14 36.15 -4.29
C ALA A 62 -1.61 36.48 -4.01
N ARG A 63 -1.89 37.55 -3.26
CA ARG A 63 -3.24 38.03 -2.97
C ARG A 63 -4.03 38.39 -4.21
N GLU A 64 -3.42 39.09 -5.16
CA GLU A 64 -4.08 39.42 -6.43
C GLU A 64 -4.50 38.16 -7.19
N MET A 65 -3.59 37.15 -7.24
CA MET A 65 -3.83 35.91 -7.94
C MET A 65 -4.94 35.10 -7.27
N THR A 66 -4.89 34.93 -5.93
CA THR A 66 -5.83 34.08 -5.20
C THR A 66 -7.23 34.67 -5.15
N ARG A 67 -7.38 36.02 -5.02
CA ARG A 67 -8.67 36.70 -5.15
C ARG A 67 -9.29 36.50 -6.53
N ALA A 68 -8.49 36.49 -7.59
CA ALA A 68 -9.00 36.17 -8.93
C ALA A 68 -9.40 34.70 -9.07
N LEU A 69 -8.70 33.78 -8.34
CA LEU A 69 -8.98 32.34 -8.37
C LEU A 69 -10.31 32.00 -7.69
N VAL A 70 -10.58 32.53 -6.49
CA VAL A 70 -11.82 32.24 -5.74
C VAL A 70 -13.10 32.69 -6.44
N THR A 71 -12.99 33.57 -7.47
CA THR A 71 -14.14 33.88 -8.33
C THR A 71 -14.57 32.73 -9.25
N ARG A 72 -13.79 31.63 -9.25
CA ARG A 72 -14.05 30.41 -10.03
C ARG A 72 -14.06 29.20 -9.09
N PRO A 73 -15.17 28.93 -8.39
CA PRO A 73 -15.20 28.00 -7.26
C PRO A 73 -14.67 26.59 -7.57
N GLU A 74 -14.97 26.03 -8.73
CA GLU A 74 -14.48 24.69 -9.10
C GLU A 74 -12.96 24.64 -9.25
N GLN A 75 -12.35 25.70 -9.80
CA GLN A 75 -10.90 25.77 -9.94
C GLN A 75 -10.23 26.12 -8.61
N ALA A 76 -10.86 26.95 -7.79
CA ALA A 76 -10.38 27.29 -6.47
C ALA A 76 -10.32 26.04 -5.58
N LEU A 77 -11.41 25.26 -5.54
CA LEU A 77 -11.47 24.03 -4.76
C LEU A 77 -10.40 23.00 -5.18
N ASP A 78 -10.16 22.83 -6.48
CA ASP A 78 -9.09 21.92 -6.95
C ASP A 78 -7.71 22.39 -6.49
N VAL A 79 -7.45 23.70 -6.52
CA VAL A 79 -6.18 24.28 -6.09
C VAL A 79 -6.04 24.18 -4.56
N LEU A 80 -7.06 24.55 -3.79
CA LEU A 80 -7.06 24.44 -2.33
C LEU A 80 -6.82 23.00 -1.89
N ALA A 81 -7.56 22.04 -2.45
CA ALA A 81 -7.36 20.63 -2.14
C ALA A 81 -5.91 20.16 -2.39
N ARG A 82 -5.26 20.66 -3.44
CA ARG A 82 -3.86 20.29 -3.74
C ARG A 82 -2.83 21.03 -2.89
N GLU A 83 -3.02 22.31 -2.65
CA GLU A 83 -2.03 23.16 -2.03
C GLU A 83 -2.12 23.17 -0.50
N GLU A 84 -3.31 23.10 0.04
CA GLU A 84 -3.58 23.10 1.47
C GLU A 84 -3.69 21.69 2.04
N LEU A 85 -4.58 20.85 1.49
CA LEU A 85 -4.79 19.49 1.97
C LEU A 85 -3.74 18.50 1.45
N GLY A 86 -3.00 18.85 0.39
CA GLY A 86 -2.06 17.94 -0.26
C GLY A 86 -2.74 16.77 -0.96
N LEU A 87 -4.03 16.90 -1.29
CA LEU A 87 -4.85 15.88 -1.93
C LEU A 87 -4.95 16.09 -3.43
N ASN A 88 -5.08 15.01 -4.18
CA ASN A 88 -5.46 15.06 -5.58
C ASN A 88 -6.94 14.65 -5.71
N PRO A 89 -7.88 15.60 -5.94
CA PRO A 89 -9.30 15.28 -6.04
C PRO A 89 -9.65 14.26 -7.13
N ASP A 90 -8.84 14.21 -8.20
CA ASP A 90 -9.04 13.28 -9.31
C ASP A 90 -8.61 11.84 -8.99
N ASP A 91 -7.78 11.65 -7.94
CA ASP A 91 -7.24 10.34 -7.57
C ASP A 91 -7.17 10.18 -6.04
N LEU A 92 -8.29 9.87 -5.43
CA LEU A 92 -8.42 9.58 -3.99
C LEU A 92 -8.17 8.10 -3.66
N GLY A 93 -7.69 7.33 -4.63
CA GLY A 93 -7.44 5.91 -4.50
C GLY A 93 -8.63 5.02 -4.86
N SER A 94 -8.34 3.78 -5.23
CA SER A 94 -9.34 2.78 -5.63
C SER A 94 -9.40 1.63 -4.63
N PRO A 95 -10.42 1.54 -3.75
CA PRO A 95 -10.56 0.46 -2.78
C PRO A 95 -10.61 -0.93 -3.42
N LEU A 96 -11.36 -1.08 -4.53
CA LEU A 96 -11.45 -2.35 -5.26
C LEU A 96 -10.13 -2.68 -5.99
N GLY A 97 -9.43 -1.67 -6.51
CA GLY A 97 -8.12 -1.85 -7.13
C GLY A 97 -7.09 -2.35 -6.13
N ALA A 98 -7.01 -1.72 -4.95
CA ALA A 98 -6.12 -2.10 -3.87
C ALA A 98 -6.43 -3.52 -3.35
N ALA A 99 -7.71 -3.83 -3.10
CA ALA A 99 -8.16 -5.15 -2.67
C ALA A 99 -7.81 -6.24 -3.69
N SER A 100 -8.04 -5.97 -4.98
CA SER A 100 -7.73 -6.92 -6.06
C SER A 100 -6.23 -7.17 -6.17
N ALA A 101 -5.43 -6.12 -6.11
CA ALA A 101 -3.97 -6.22 -6.15
C ALA A 101 -3.45 -7.03 -4.94
N SER A 102 -3.97 -6.76 -3.75
CA SER A 102 -3.62 -7.48 -2.52
C SER A 102 -3.99 -8.96 -2.60
N PHE A 103 -5.20 -9.28 -3.07
CA PHE A 103 -5.65 -10.65 -3.29
C PHE A 103 -4.73 -11.42 -4.25
N LEU A 104 -4.42 -10.82 -5.39
CA LEU A 104 -3.58 -11.45 -6.43
C LEU A 104 -2.13 -11.62 -5.95
N ALA A 105 -1.57 -10.60 -5.29
CA ALA A 105 -0.22 -10.65 -4.75
C ALA A 105 -0.08 -11.75 -3.69
N PHE A 106 -1.01 -11.82 -2.73
CA PHE A 106 -1.01 -12.88 -1.72
C PHE A 106 -1.19 -14.25 -2.34
N SER A 107 -2.16 -14.42 -3.23
CA SER A 107 -2.43 -15.71 -3.88
C SER A 107 -1.22 -16.17 -4.67
N GLY A 108 -0.62 -15.30 -5.47
CA GLY A 108 0.59 -15.61 -6.25
C GLY A 108 1.77 -16.01 -5.37
N GLY A 109 2.01 -15.26 -4.28
CA GLY A 109 3.08 -15.59 -3.33
C GLY A 109 2.83 -16.90 -2.57
N ALA A 110 1.59 -17.17 -2.15
CA ALA A 110 1.24 -18.35 -1.36
C ALA A 110 1.14 -19.65 -2.19
N ILE A 111 0.90 -19.56 -3.49
CA ILE A 111 0.90 -20.73 -4.38
C ILE A 111 2.29 -21.37 -4.44
N LEU A 112 3.36 -20.60 -4.49
CA LEU A 112 4.72 -21.12 -4.64
C LEU A 112 5.12 -22.13 -3.57
N PRO A 113 4.97 -21.87 -2.27
CA PRO A 113 5.27 -22.85 -1.23
C PRO A 113 4.30 -24.04 -1.20
N LEU A 114 3.13 -23.95 -1.82
CA LEU A 114 2.17 -25.03 -1.90
C LEU A 114 2.49 -26.04 -3.02
N LEU A 115 3.22 -25.63 -4.07
CA LEU A 115 3.53 -26.50 -5.22
C LEU A 115 4.19 -27.82 -4.82
N PRO A 116 5.21 -27.86 -3.92
CA PRO A 116 5.80 -29.15 -3.48
C PRO A 116 4.82 -30.06 -2.76
N PHE A 117 3.87 -29.51 -1.99
CA PHE A 117 2.84 -30.29 -1.33
C PHE A 117 1.81 -30.88 -2.29
N LEU A 118 1.54 -30.18 -3.39
CA LEU A 118 0.62 -30.68 -4.45
C LEU A 118 1.29 -31.74 -5.32
N ALA A 119 2.59 -31.59 -5.62
CA ALA A 119 3.36 -32.51 -6.45
C ALA A 119 3.91 -33.73 -5.67
N GLY A 120 4.23 -33.57 -4.39
CA GLY A 120 4.88 -34.57 -3.56
C GLY A 120 4.19 -35.94 -3.53
N PRO A 121 2.84 -36.01 -3.36
CA PRO A 121 2.14 -37.29 -3.37
C PRO A 121 2.28 -38.04 -4.70
N SER A 122 2.20 -37.38 -5.83
CA SER A 122 2.37 -37.99 -7.16
C SER A 122 3.79 -38.46 -7.42
N LEU A 123 4.77 -37.77 -6.85
CA LEU A 123 6.19 -38.06 -7.00
C LEU A 123 6.71 -38.95 -5.87
N GLN A 124 5.85 -39.43 -4.94
CA GLN A 124 6.18 -40.24 -3.79
C GLN A 124 7.31 -39.63 -2.91
N TRP A 125 7.31 -38.30 -2.77
CA TRP A 125 8.29 -37.62 -1.94
C TRP A 125 8.03 -37.85 -0.45
N SER A 126 9.12 -38.03 0.33
CA SER A 126 9.03 -38.03 1.78
C SER A 126 8.66 -36.61 2.29
N ALA A 127 8.10 -36.53 3.49
CA ALA A 127 7.78 -35.26 4.14
C ALA A 127 8.99 -34.30 4.20
N THR A 128 10.17 -34.85 4.51
CA THR A 128 11.41 -34.06 4.56
C THR A 128 11.77 -33.44 3.20
N VAL A 129 11.65 -34.22 2.12
CA VAL A 129 11.95 -33.76 0.77
C VAL A 129 10.96 -32.64 0.37
N THR A 130 9.66 -32.83 0.64
CA THR A 130 8.61 -31.83 0.35
C THR A 130 8.87 -30.53 1.10
N ILE A 131 9.17 -30.57 2.41
CA ILE A 131 9.49 -29.43 3.24
C ILE A 131 10.75 -28.71 2.72
N SER A 132 11.81 -29.46 2.37
CA SER A 132 13.05 -28.85 1.86
C SER A 132 12.82 -28.09 0.55
N TRP A 133 12.05 -28.66 -0.36
CA TRP A 133 11.67 -27.97 -1.61
C TRP A 133 10.81 -26.72 -1.34
N THR A 134 9.86 -26.82 -0.41
CA THR A 134 9.02 -25.67 -0.02
C THR A 134 9.86 -24.52 0.52
N VAL A 135 10.78 -24.80 1.44
CA VAL A 135 11.69 -23.80 2.00
C VAL A 135 12.58 -23.19 0.90
N GLY A 136 13.18 -24.03 0.06
CA GLY A 136 14.05 -23.60 -1.03
C GLY A 136 13.35 -22.67 -2.03
N ILE A 137 12.16 -23.06 -2.49
CA ILE A 137 11.35 -22.27 -3.43
C ILE A 137 10.92 -20.95 -2.78
N THR A 138 10.51 -20.97 -1.51
CA THR A 138 10.10 -19.75 -0.79
C THR A 138 11.26 -18.78 -0.63
N LEU A 139 12.43 -19.24 -0.22
CA LEU A 139 13.61 -18.38 -0.08
C LEU A 139 14.06 -17.81 -1.44
N LEU A 140 14.00 -18.62 -2.49
CA LEU A 140 14.27 -18.14 -3.86
C LEU A 140 13.28 -17.07 -4.29
N ALA A 141 11.98 -17.29 -4.07
CA ALA A 141 10.94 -16.32 -4.39
C ALA A 141 11.14 -14.99 -3.63
N LEU A 142 11.45 -15.06 -2.33
CA LEU A 142 11.78 -13.89 -1.53
C LEU A 142 13.01 -13.15 -2.08
N ALA A 143 14.04 -13.85 -2.48
CA ALA A 143 15.24 -13.25 -3.11
C ALA A 143 14.88 -12.53 -4.42
N VAL A 144 14.10 -13.19 -5.29
CA VAL A 144 13.64 -12.60 -6.57
C VAL A 144 12.81 -11.34 -6.35
N VAL A 145 11.85 -11.38 -5.41
CA VAL A 145 11.05 -10.19 -5.06
C VAL A 145 11.94 -9.09 -4.50
N GLY A 146 12.90 -9.42 -3.63
CA GLY A 146 13.85 -8.44 -3.10
C GLY A 146 14.74 -7.81 -4.18
N LEU A 147 15.17 -8.59 -5.17
CA LEU A 147 15.89 -8.10 -6.35
C LEU A 147 15.00 -7.16 -7.16
N ALA A 148 13.78 -7.56 -7.47
CA ALA A 148 12.83 -6.75 -8.24
C ALA A 148 12.56 -5.40 -7.57
N ILE A 149 12.25 -5.39 -6.27
CA ILE A 149 12.05 -4.15 -5.50
C ILE A 149 13.29 -3.25 -5.55
N SER A 150 14.48 -3.83 -5.49
CA SER A 150 15.73 -3.05 -5.55
C SER A 150 15.93 -2.34 -6.88
N LEU A 151 15.46 -2.92 -7.99
CA LEU A 151 15.49 -2.27 -9.30
C LEU A 151 14.64 -0.99 -9.35
N PHE A 152 13.47 -0.99 -8.68
CA PHE A 152 12.58 0.18 -8.64
C PHE A 152 13.02 1.22 -7.59
N THR A 153 13.71 0.79 -6.53
CA THR A 153 14.11 1.70 -5.43
C THR A 153 15.53 2.24 -5.58
N GLY A 154 16.26 1.86 -6.63
CA GLY A 154 17.64 2.29 -6.86
C GLY A 154 18.64 1.78 -5.81
N ARG A 155 18.26 0.80 -4.99
CA ARG A 155 19.13 0.19 -3.97
C ARG A 155 19.94 -0.96 -4.55
N GLY A 156 21.02 -1.34 -3.85
CA GLY A 156 21.83 -2.48 -4.26
C GLY A 156 21.02 -3.78 -4.30
N ALA A 157 21.01 -4.48 -5.43
CA ALA A 157 20.21 -5.68 -5.67
C ALA A 157 20.38 -6.75 -4.60
N TRP A 158 21.62 -7.03 -4.20
CA TRP A 158 21.91 -8.04 -3.17
C TRP A 158 21.44 -7.66 -1.79
N SER A 159 21.44 -6.36 -1.43
CA SER A 159 20.93 -5.90 -0.15
C SER A 159 19.41 -6.05 -0.04
N GLY A 160 18.69 -5.84 -1.15
CA GLY A 160 17.24 -6.07 -1.20
C GLY A 160 16.88 -7.56 -1.09
N ALA A 161 17.57 -8.41 -1.84
CA ALA A 161 17.38 -9.85 -1.74
C ALA A 161 17.68 -10.37 -0.33
N ALA A 162 18.84 -10.01 0.24
CA ALA A 162 19.21 -10.43 1.59
C ALA A 162 18.18 -9.95 2.63
N ARG A 163 17.70 -8.70 2.55
CA ARG A 163 16.69 -8.18 3.46
C ARG A 163 15.39 -8.97 3.39
N MET A 164 14.90 -9.27 2.19
CA MET A 164 13.65 -10.03 2.01
C MET A 164 13.78 -11.46 2.54
N VAL A 165 14.92 -12.12 2.26
CA VAL A 165 15.21 -13.46 2.76
C VAL A 165 15.33 -13.48 4.29
N LEU A 166 16.01 -12.50 4.88
CA LEU A 166 16.17 -12.43 6.34
C LEU A 166 14.83 -12.17 7.05
N ILE A 167 14.03 -11.24 6.54
CA ILE A 167 12.72 -10.91 7.14
C ILE A 167 11.75 -12.08 6.96
N GLY A 168 11.59 -12.57 5.72
CA GLY A 168 10.65 -13.65 5.43
C GLY A 168 11.09 -14.99 6.03
N GLY A 169 12.38 -15.32 5.97
CA GLY A 169 12.95 -16.48 6.61
C GLY A 169 12.85 -16.42 8.15
N GLY A 170 13.10 -15.25 8.73
CA GLY A 170 12.92 -15.00 10.17
C GLY A 170 11.48 -15.17 10.62
N ALA A 171 10.51 -14.67 9.86
CA ALA A 171 9.08 -14.87 10.12
C ALA A 171 8.71 -16.37 10.06
N GLY A 172 9.22 -17.09 9.06
CA GLY A 172 9.04 -18.55 8.94
C GLY A 172 9.61 -19.33 10.13
N LEU A 173 10.81 -18.99 10.56
CA LEU A 173 11.44 -19.59 11.74
C LEU A 173 10.66 -19.30 13.02
N LEU A 174 10.19 -18.07 13.20
CA LEU A 174 9.38 -17.70 14.34
C LEU A 174 8.06 -18.48 14.37
N SER A 175 7.38 -18.57 13.23
CA SER A 175 6.14 -19.33 13.09
C SER A 175 6.34 -20.83 13.40
N TRP A 176 7.44 -21.39 12.91
CA TRP A 176 7.81 -22.77 13.21
C TRP A 176 8.07 -22.97 14.71
N PHE A 177 8.80 -22.05 15.34
CA PHE A 177 9.10 -22.11 16.77
C PHE A 177 7.83 -22.03 17.63
N VAL A 178 6.93 -21.11 17.31
CA VAL A 178 5.63 -20.96 17.99
C VAL A 178 4.78 -22.23 17.80
N GLY A 179 4.71 -22.76 16.57
CA GLY A 179 4.00 -24.01 16.28
C GLY A 179 4.51 -25.17 17.12
N ARG A 180 5.85 -25.29 17.27
CA ARG A 180 6.47 -26.31 18.10
C ARG A 180 6.17 -26.15 19.59
N LEU A 181 6.15 -24.92 20.10
CA LEU A 181 5.78 -24.65 21.51
C LEU A 181 4.32 -25.01 21.81
N LEU A 182 3.43 -24.83 20.83
CA LEU A 182 2.01 -25.16 20.97
C LEU A 182 1.70 -26.64 20.71
N GLY A 183 2.75 -27.51 20.58
CA GLY A 183 2.59 -28.94 20.44
C GLY A 183 2.15 -29.40 19.03
N VAL A 184 2.25 -28.56 18.03
CA VAL A 184 2.05 -28.96 16.64
C VAL A 184 3.28 -29.75 16.19
N ALA A 185 3.22 -31.08 16.30
CA ALA A 185 4.22 -31.93 15.72
C ALA A 185 4.09 -31.94 14.21
N ILE A 186 5.03 -31.27 13.52
CA ILE A 186 5.24 -31.47 12.09
C ILE A 186 6.04 -32.74 11.97
N GLY A 187 5.32 -33.85 11.80
CA GLY A 187 5.93 -35.17 11.56
C GLY A 187 6.46 -35.29 10.15
#